data_96623de37ad64b0adf46ffa862cdf0e3
#
_entry.id   96623de37ad64b0adf46ffa862cdf0e3
#
_cell.length_a   1.000
_cell.length_b   1.000
_cell.length_c   1.000
_cell.angle_alpha   90.00
_cell.angle_beta   90.00
_cell.angle_gamma   90.00
#
_symmetry.space_group_name_H-M   'P 1'
#
loop_
_entity.id
_entity.type
_entity.pdbx_description
1 polymer ?
#
loop_
_entity_poly.entity_id
_entity_poly.type
_entity_poly.pdbx_seq_one_letter_code
_entity_poly.pdbx_strand_id
1 'polypeptide(L)'
;MFYFFHRPPSRLLHLTHTACCYSKTSSEAKYKDPFTLGSRDLKNFYEDIKKEFFITTKELKEMCDYYFDGKGKAFRPMLVVLMARACNIHYNNCREVHPSQRTIAEISEMIHTASLVHDDVIDGSDSRRGKQTVSGIWGERKAVLAGDLMLSVAAVAMARIGNTTVIALISQIAIDLVRGEFLQLGSKENENERFSHYIEKTFKKTASLIANSCKAVSVLACPDPAVHEIAYQYGKNIGIAFQLIDDVLDFTSCADQLGKPAAADLKLGLATGPVLFACQQFPELNDLIMRRFSLPGDVERAWQYVLQSDGVRQTTYLAQSYCNQAVQEIRKLQPSPEREALIQLTEIVLTRDK
;
A
#
# COMPACT_ATOMS: atom_id res chain seq x y z
N MET A 1 -22.34 -6.84 -16.59
CA MET A 1 -22.67 -6.11 -17.84
C MET A 1 -21.35 -5.62 -18.38
N PHE A 2 -20.76 -6.41 -19.28
CA PHE A 2 -19.40 -6.21 -19.78
C PHE A 2 -19.47 -5.39 -21.05
N TYR A 3 -18.77 -4.25 -21.11
CA TYR A 3 -18.59 -3.50 -22.35
C TYR A 3 -17.34 -3.98 -23.07
N PHE A 4 -17.58 -4.46 -24.30
CA PHE A 4 -16.60 -4.88 -25.29
C PHE A 4 -15.64 -3.75 -25.66
N PHE A 5 -14.34 -4.01 -25.60
CA PHE A 5 -13.34 -3.20 -26.25
C PHE A 5 -13.32 -3.50 -27.75
N HIS A 6 -13.90 -2.61 -28.53
CA HIS A 6 -13.74 -2.61 -29.99
C HIS A 6 -12.35 -2.06 -30.35
N ARG A 7 -11.65 -2.76 -31.23
CA ARG A 7 -10.42 -2.31 -31.86
C ARG A 7 -10.70 -1.04 -32.67
N PRO A 8 -9.92 0.05 -32.54
CA PRO A 8 -9.92 1.11 -33.54
C PRO A 8 -9.01 0.73 -34.72
N PRO A 9 -9.34 1.12 -35.95
CA PRO A 9 -8.53 0.83 -37.12
C PRO A 9 -7.25 1.68 -37.15
N SER A 10 -6.20 1.04 -37.66
CA SER A 10 -4.90 1.66 -37.94
C SER A 10 -5.04 2.87 -38.87
N ARG A 11 -4.87 4.07 -38.34
CA ARG A 11 -4.53 5.26 -39.12
C ARG A 11 -3.28 5.91 -38.50
N LEU A 12 -2.19 5.86 -39.26
CA LEU A 12 -1.04 6.73 -39.05
C LEU A 12 -1.53 8.18 -39.07
N LEU A 13 -1.37 8.87 -37.97
CA LEU A 13 -1.45 10.32 -37.91
C LEU A 13 -0.10 10.82 -37.41
N HIS A 14 0.61 11.48 -38.31
CA HIS A 14 1.71 12.37 -37.99
C HIS A 14 1.23 13.39 -36.97
N LEU A 15 1.65 13.26 -35.72
CA LEU A 15 1.49 14.31 -34.71
C LEU A 15 2.77 15.14 -34.68
N THR A 16 2.69 16.30 -35.35
CA THR A 16 3.57 17.43 -35.17
C THR A 16 3.61 17.83 -33.71
N HIS A 17 4.81 17.97 -33.17
CA HIS A 17 5.07 18.57 -31.84
C HIS A 17 4.45 19.97 -31.77
N THR A 18 3.29 20.07 -31.14
CA THR A 18 2.83 21.36 -30.64
C THR A 18 3.09 21.35 -29.13
N ALA A 19 4.20 21.94 -28.74
CA ALA A 19 4.50 22.28 -27.36
C ALA A 19 3.41 23.23 -26.87
N CYS A 20 2.45 22.70 -26.11
CA CYS A 20 1.47 23.53 -25.40
C CYS A 20 2.22 24.16 -24.21
N CYS A 21 2.70 25.38 -24.41
CA CYS A 21 3.17 26.24 -23.35
C CYS A 21 1.99 26.54 -22.42
N TYR A 22 1.83 25.77 -21.36
CA TYR A 22 1.05 26.20 -20.21
C TYR A 22 1.77 27.40 -19.59
N SER A 23 1.24 28.59 -19.84
CA SER A 23 1.64 29.80 -19.15
C SER A 23 1.43 29.58 -17.66
N LYS A 24 2.52 29.58 -16.90
CA LYS A 24 2.50 29.71 -15.44
C LYS A 24 1.84 31.02 -15.08
N THR A 25 0.53 31.00 -14.80
CA THR A 25 -0.12 32.07 -14.08
C THR A 25 0.19 31.89 -12.61
N SER A 26 0.97 32.81 -12.10
CA SER A 26 1.40 32.93 -10.72
C SER A 26 0.22 33.14 -9.77
N SER A 27 -0.16 32.09 -9.07
CA SER A 27 -0.64 32.14 -7.68
C SER A 27 -0.23 30.82 -7.02
N GLU A 28 1.07 30.66 -6.81
CA GLU A 28 1.61 29.62 -5.95
C GLU A 28 1.21 29.93 -4.50
N ALA A 29 -0.03 29.58 -4.12
CA ALA A 29 -0.26 29.19 -2.75
C ALA A 29 0.60 27.95 -2.54
N LYS A 30 1.78 28.11 -1.91
CA LYS A 30 2.70 27.03 -1.54
C LYS A 30 1.92 26.02 -0.70
N TYR A 31 1.38 24.99 -1.35
CA TYR A 31 0.80 23.86 -0.62
C TYR A 31 1.95 23.24 0.19
N LYS A 32 1.75 23.15 1.50
CA LYS A 32 2.75 22.54 2.39
C LYS A 32 2.90 21.07 2.01
N ASP A 33 4.15 20.63 1.90
CA ASP A 33 4.49 19.22 1.73
C ASP A 33 3.69 18.34 2.72
N PRO A 34 3.08 17.24 2.28
CA PRO A 34 2.26 16.37 3.14
C PRO A 34 2.96 15.94 4.42
N PHE A 35 4.25 15.59 4.33
CA PHE A 35 5.04 15.15 5.49
C PHE A 35 5.27 16.28 6.50
N THR A 36 5.49 17.50 6.01
CA THR A 36 5.58 18.70 6.86
C THR A 36 4.24 19.00 7.54
N LEU A 37 3.13 18.86 6.81
CA LEU A 37 1.80 19.18 7.34
C LEU A 37 1.37 18.23 8.47
N GLY A 38 1.66 16.94 8.36
CA GLY A 38 1.34 15.92 9.37
C GLY A 38 2.39 15.73 10.45
N SER A 39 3.57 16.36 10.33
CA SER A 39 4.72 16.12 11.22
C SER A 39 4.41 16.38 12.71
N ARG A 40 3.55 17.37 13.00
CA ARG A 40 3.14 17.70 14.38
C ARG A 40 2.44 16.52 15.06
N ASP A 41 1.52 15.84 14.34
CA ASP A 41 0.73 14.75 14.91
C ASP A 41 1.52 13.45 14.98
N LEU A 42 2.58 13.34 14.19
CA LEU A 42 3.49 12.19 14.21
C LEU A 42 4.73 12.41 15.09
N LYS A 43 4.78 13.52 15.83
CA LYS A 43 5.86 13.74 16.81
C LYS A 43 5.83 12.63 17.87
N ASN A 44 6.99 12.02 18.13
CA ASN A 44 7.18 10.90 19.06
C ASN A 44 6.36 9.64 18.73
N PHE A 45 5.85 9.52 17.51
CA PHE A 45 4.92 8.48 17.08
C PHE A 45 5.43 7.05 17.40
N TYR A 46 6.64 6.73 17.02
CA TYR A 46 7.22 5.40 17.28
C TYR A 46 7.53 5.17 18.76
N GLU A 47 7.90 6.22 19.49
CA GLU A 47 8.10 6.12 20.94
C GLU A 47 6.78 5.88 21.69
N ASP A 48 5.68 6.46 21.20
CA ASP A 48 4.37 6.23 21.78
C ASP A 48 3.88 4.80 21.47
N ILE A 49 4.12 4.29 20.26
CA ILE A 49 3.89 2.87 19.94
C ILE A 49 4.66 1.96 20.88
N LYS A 50 5.96 2.22 21.12
CA LYS A 50 6.79 1.42 22.04
C LYS A 50 6.26 1.40 23.47
N LYS A 51 5.67 2.49 23.95
CA LYS A 51 5.05 2.57 25.28
C LYS A 51 3.82 1.67 25.43
N GLU A 52 3.07 1.43 24.34
CA GLU A 52 1.92 0.50 24.35
C GLU A 52 2.37 -0.94 24.63
N PHE A 53 3.60 -1.29 24.25
CA PHE A 53 4.18 -2.60 24.55
C PHE A 53 4.69 -2.64 25.99
N PHE A 54 3.82 -2.98 26.94
CA PHE A 54 4.19 -3.24 28.33
C PHE A 54 5.03 -4.52 28.43
N ILE A 55 6.31 -4.47 28.01
CA ILE A 55 7.18 -5.64 27.91
C ILE A 55 8.16 -5.66 29.06
N THR A 56 8.09 -6.74 29.88
CA THR A 56 9.03 -7.01 30.95
C THR A 56 10.23 -7.85 30.50
N THR A 57 10.07 -8.63 29.41
CA THR A 57 11.12 -9.49 28.87
C THR A 57 12.06 -8.69 27.96
N LYS A 58 13.34 -8.61 28.31
CA LYS A 58 14.36 -7.84 27.60
C LYS A 58 14.42 -8.17 26.10
N GLU A 59 14.49 -9.46 25.75
CA GLU A 59 14.60 -9.93 24.37
C GLU A 59 13.40 -9.50 23.53
N LEU A 60 12.18 -9.62 24.06
CA LEU A 60 10.97 -9.23 23.35
C LEU A 60 10.92 -7.71 23.12
N LYS A 61 11.43 -6.93 24.06
CA LYS A 61 11.58 -5.48 23.91
C LYS A 61 12.57 -5.15 22.79
N GLU A 62 13.71 -5.82 22.73
CA GLU A 62 14.72 -5.63 21.67
C GLU A 62 14.13 -5.92 20.29
N MET A 63 13.31 -6.96 20.16
CA MET A 63 12.62 -7.29 18.90
C MET A 63 11.63 -6.20 18.48
N CYS A 64 10.82 -5.66 19.39
CA CYS A 64 9.91 -4.57 19.11
C CYS A 64 10.65 -3.28 18.75
N ASP A 65 11.70 -2.93 19.49
CA ASP A 65 12.53 -1.76 19.21
C ASP A 65 13.24 -1.85 17.85
N TYR A 66 13.55 -3.06 17.39
CA TYR A 66 14.19 -3.30 16.10
C TYR A 66 13.34 -2.85 14.92
N TYR A 67 12.02 -3.08 14.98
CA TYR A 67 11.10 -2.69 13.92
C TYR A 67 10.62 -1.25 14.02
N PHE A 68 10.38 -0.76 15.23
CA PHE A 68 9.89 0.62 15.45
C PHE A 68 11.04 1.61 15.62
N ASP A 69 12.10 1.50 14.81
CA ASP A 69 13.31 2.35 14.88
C ASP A 69 13.14 3.77 14.31
N GLY A 70 11.97 4.08 13.76
CA GLY A 70 11.66 5.41 13.23
C GLY A 70 12.32 5.75 11.88
N LYS A 71 13.03 4.82 11.25
CA LYS A 71 13.73 5.08 9.97
C LYS A 71 12.83 5.00 8.73
N GLY A 72 11.58 4.61 8.89
CA GLY A 72 10.59 4.60 7.81
C GLY A 72 10.05 6.01 7.49
N LYS A 73 9.56 6.22 6.25
CA LYS A 73 8.91 7.48 5.84
C LYS A 73 7.55 7.72 6.50
N ALA A 74 7.07 6.82 7.37
CA ALA A 74 5.77 6.88 8.05
C ALA A 74 4.59 7.21 7.10
N PHE A 75 4.63 6.68 5.86
CA PHE A 75 3.64 6.99 4.82
C PHE A 75 2.20 6.65 5.25
N ARG A 76 2.00 5.43 5.82
CA ARG A 76 0.68 4.99 6.27
C ARG A 76 0.14 5.84 7.42
N PRO A 77 0.88 6.05 8.53
CA PRO A 77 0.45 6.95 9.61
C PRO A 77 0.16 8.37 9.11
N MET A 78 1.00 8.90 8.20
CA MET A 78 0.81 10.22 7.60
C MET A 78 -0.52 10.32 6.87
N LEU A 79 -0.82 9.34 6.03
CA LEU A 79 -2.06 9.30 5.25
C LEU A 79 -3.28 9.23 6.18
N VAL A 80 -3.23 8.42 7.24
CA VAL A 80 -4.30 8.28 8.24
C VAL A 80 -4.54 9.60 8.98
N VAL A 81 -3.48 10.29 9.41
CA VAL A 81 -3.56 11.57 10.11
C VAL A 81 -4.11 12.67 9.21
N LEU A 82 -3.65 12.76 7.95
CA LEU A 82 -4.17 13.74 6.99
C LEU A 82 -5.64 13.49 6.65
N MET A 83 -6.05 12.22 6.54
CA MET A 83 -7.45 11.85 6.34
C MET A 83 -8.30 12.26 7.55
N ALA A 84 -7.84 12.00 8.77
CA ALA A 84 -8.51 12.42 9.99
C ALA A 84 -8.76 13.92 10.01
N ARG A 85 -7.73 14.74 9.73
CA ARG A 85 -7.85 16.20 9.64
C ARG A 85 -8.80 16.65 8.53
N ALA A 86 -8.68 16.07 7.33
CA ALA A 86 -9.55 16.44 6.22
C ALA A 86 -11.03 16.16 6.53
N CYS A 87 -11.34 15.06 7.19
CA CYS A 87 -12.68 14.73 7.65
C CYS A 87 -13.17 15.66 8.79
N ASN A 88 -12.30 15.96 9.78
CA ASN A 88 -12.63 16.88 10.86
C ASN A 88 -12.92 18.29 10.34
N ILE A 89 -12.11 18.79 9.39
CA ILE A 89 -12.34 20.09 8.73
C ILE A 89 -13.65 20.06 7.95
N HIS A 90 -13.91 18.99 7.19
CA HIS A 90 -15.14 18.86 6.41
C HIS A 90 -16.41 18.93 7.28
N TYR A 91 -16.38 18.29 8.45
CA TYR A 91 -17.54 18.19 9.34
C TYR A 91 -17.76 19.44 10.20
N ASN A 92 -16.70 19.97 10.83
CA ASN A 92 -16.84 21.03 11.83
C ASN A 92 -15.71 22.09 11.82
N ASN A 93 -14.94 22.16 10.73
CA ASN A 93 -13.78 23.05 10.58
C ASN A 93 -12.67 22.85 11.64
N CYS A 94 -12.65 21.72 12.35
CA CYS A 94 -11.62 21.41 13.33
C CYS A 94 -10.37 20.84 12.62
N ARG A 95 -9.19 21.40 12.93
CA ARG A 95 -7.90 20.91 12.39
C ARG A 95 -7.16 19.97 13.33
N GLU A 96 -7.65 19.79 14.54
CA GLU A 96 -7.01 18.93 15.53
C GLU A 96 -7.36 17.46 15.25
N VAL A 97 -6.36 16.59 15.39
CA VAL A 97 -6.55 15.14 15.35
C VAL A 97 -6.98 14.69 16.74
N HIS A 98 -8.09 13.97 16.83
CA HIS A 98 -8.54 13.40 18.11
C HIS A 98 -7.58 12.31 18.59
N PRO A 99 -7.36 12.12 19.90
CA PRO A 99 -6.51 11.05 20.40
C PRO A 99 -6.87 9.67 19.82
N SER A 100 -8.16 9.34 19.75
CA SER A 100 -8.62 8.07 19.16
C SER A 100 -8.28 7.94 17.67
N GLN A 101 -8.27 9.05 16.90
CA GLN A 101 -7.84 9.02 15.49
C GLN A 101 -6.32 8.81 15.38
N ARG A 102 -5.53 9.41 16.27
CA ARG A 102 -4.09 9.17 16.35
C ARG A 102 -3.80 7.71 16.72
N THR A 103 -4.55 7.15 17.65
CA THR A 103 -4.47 5.72 18.01
C THR A 103 -4.74 4.80 16.81
N ILE A 104 -5.66 5.16 15.88
CA ILE A 104 -5.85 4.40 14.63
C ILE A 104 -4.60 4.42 13.77
N ALA A 105 -3.88 5.54 13.68
CA ALA A 105 -2.61 5.58 12.96
C ALA A 105 -1.55 4.66 13.59
N GLU A 106 -1.48 4.61 14.91
CA GLU A 106 -0.58 3.73 15.67
C GLU A 106 -0.95 2.25 15.46
N ILE A 107 -2.23 1.89 15.56
CA ILE A 107 -2.74 0.55 15.28
C ILE A 107 -2.44 0.13 13.84
N SER A 108 -2.64 1.03 12.86
CA SER A 108 -2.34 0.76 11.45
C SER A 108 -0.86 0.39 11.25
N GLU A 109 0.07 1.10 11.90
CA GLU A 109 1.50 0.82 11.82
C GLU A 109 1.87 -0.47 12.56
N MET A 110 1.26 -0.75 13.72
CA MET A 110 1.45 -2.01 14.44
C MET A 110 1.01 -3.22 13.62
N ILE A 111 -0.19 -3.17 13.01
CA ILE A 111 -0.70 -4.25 12.16
C ILE A 111 0.20 -4.42 10.93
N HIS A 112 0.61 -3.32 10.29
CA HIS A 112 1.53 -3.39 9.15
C HIS A 112 2.86 -4.04 9.53
N THR A 113 3.44 -3.64 10.66
CA THR A 113 4.72 -4.19 11.12
C THR A 113 4.59 -5.67 11.45
N ALA A 114 3.51 -6.08 12.12
CA ALA A 114 3.22 -7.48 12.40
C ALA A 114 3.08 -8.32 11.12
N SER A 115 2.38 -7.80 10.10
CA SER A 115 2.25 -8.50 8.82
C SER A 115 3.61 -8.69 8.13
N LEU A 116 4.49 -7.68 8.17
CA LEU A 116 5.84 -7.82 7.62
C LEU A 116 6.68 -8.88 8.34
N VAL A 117 6.54 -8.97 9.68
CA VAL A 117 7.24 -10.00 10.47
C VAL A 117 6.77 -11.41 10.10
N HIS A 118 5.46 -11.59 9.95
CA HIS A 118 4.87 -12.87 9.55
C HIS A 118 5.21 -13.22 8.09
N ASP A 119 5.13 -12.26 7.18
CA ASP A 119 5.48 -12.45 5.76
C ASP A 119 6.96 -12.87 5.62
N ASP A 120 7.89 -12.25 6.39
CA ASP A 120 9.31 -12.63 6.38
C ASP A 120 9.55 -14.10 6.78
N VAL A 121 8.71 -14.64 7.68
CA VAL A 121 8.77 -16.07 8.05
C VAL A 121 8.17 -16.95 6.96
N ILE A 122 7.01 -16.56 6.41
CA ILE A 122 6.30 -17.32 5.37
C ILE A 122 7.12 -17.40 4.10
N ASP A 123 7.74 -16.28 3.69
CA ASP A 123 8.53 -16.16 2.47
C ASP A 123 9.98 -16.66 2.65
N GLY A 124 10.40 -17.04 3.87
CA GLY A 124 11.77 -17.43 4.18
C GLY A 124 12.79 -16.32 3.92
N SER A 125 12.41 -15.06 4.14
CA SER A 125 13.25 -13.90 3.80
C SER A 125 14.32 -13.65 4.87
N ASP A 126 15.58 -13.55 4.45
CA ASP A 126 16.72 -13.26 5.35
C ASP A 126 16.94 -11.76 5.55
N SER A 127 16.47 -10.91 4.63
CA SER A 127 16.70 -9.47 4.65
C SER A 127 15.48 -8.65 4.24
N ARG A 128 15.29 -7.49 4.89
CA ARG A 128 14.26 -6.51 4.58
C ARG A 128 14.81 -5.08 4.73
N ARG A 129 14.70 -4.27 3.68
CA ARG A 129 15.19 -2.88 3.66
C ARG A 129 16.66 -2.75 4.07
N GLY A 130 17.50 -3.67 3.60
CA GLY A 130 18.94 -3.66 3.90
C GLY A 130 19.34 -4.10 5.32
N LYS A 131 18.39 -4.64 6.11
CA LYS A 131 18.61 -5.22 7.43
C LYS A 131 18.24 -6.70 7.42
N GLN A 132 18.83 -7.49 8.32
CA GLN A 132 18.36 -8.85 8.57
C GLN A 132 16.91 -8.82 9.08
N THR A 133 16.14 -9.86 8.75
CA THR A 133 14.79 -10.03 9.30
C THR A 133 14.83 -10.46 10.77
N VAL A 134 13.74 -10.29 11.50
CA VAL A 134 13.63 -10.80 12.88
C VAL A 134 13.76 -12.32 12.91
N SER A 135 13.19 -13.01 11.92
CA SER A 135 13.37 -14.48 11.75
C SER A 135 14.84 -14.87 11.55
N GLY A 136 15.61 -14.08 10.80
CA GLY A 136 17.05 -14.29 10.61
C GLY A 136 17.90 -14.07 11.87
N ILE A 137 17.49 -13.16 12.75
CA ILE A 137 18.25 -12.82 13.98
C ILE A 137 17.85 -13.70 15.17
N TRP A 138 16.53 -13.84 15.41
CA TRP A 138 16.00 -14.52 16.62
C TRP A 138 15.31 -15.85 16.35
N GLY A 139 15.20 -16.24 15.08
CA GLY A 139 14.55 -17.46 14.63
C GLY A 139 13.04 -17.32 14.42
N GLU A 140 12.48 -18.17 13.55
CA GLU A 140 11.09 -18.11 13.09
C GLU A 140 10.07 -18.15 14.23
N ARG A 141 10.25 -19.04 15.22
CA ARG A 141 9.30 -19.18 16.35
C ARG A 141 9.12 -17.88 17.13
N LYS A 142 10.25 -17.17 17.39
CA LYS A 142 10.21 -15.89 18.10
C LYS A 142 9.65 -14.78 17.23
N ALA A 143 9.92 -14.81 15.93
CA ALA A 143 9.36 -13.86 14.98
C ALA A 143 7.81 -13.96 14.95
N VAL A 144 7.26 -15.16 14.85
CA VAL A 144 5.80 -15.37 14.88
C VAL A 144 5.21 -14.81 16.19
N LEU A 145 5.80 -15.13 17.34
CA LEU A 145 5.32 -14.63 18.64
C LEU A 145 5.44 -13.11 18.76
N ALA A 146 6.46 -12.49 18.16
CA ALA A 146 6.58 -11.03 18.14
C ALA A 146 5.48 -10.37 17.31
N GLY A 147 5.15 -10.92 16.14
CA GLY A 147 4.01 -10.47 15.34
C GLY A 147 2.68 -10.63 16.06
N ASP A 148 2.44 -11.77 16.71
CA ASP A 148 1.24 -12.02 17.51
C ASP A 148 1.10 -11.03 18.67
N LEU A 149 2.20 -10.70 19.34
CA LEU A 149 2.20 -9.66 20.37
C LEU A 149 1.81 -8.30 19.80
N MET A 150 2.36 -7.91 18.66
CA MET A 150 2.02 -6.63 18.01
C MET A 150 0.53 -6.56 17.69
N LEU A 151 -0.05 -7.63 17.15
CA LEU A 151 -1.49 -7.71 16.87
C LEU A 151 -2.32 -7.66 18.17
N SER A 152 -1.87 -8.31 19.24
CA SER A 152 -2.55 -8.31 20.53
C SER A 152 -2.54 -6.92 21.16
N VAL A 153 -1.41 -6.19 21.12
CA VAL A 153 -1.32 -4.82 21.62
C VAL A 153 -2.21 -3.88 20.78
N ALA A 154 -2.21 -4.03 19.45
CA ALA A 154 -3.13 -3.29 18.58
C ALA A 154 -4.60 -3.56 18.94
N ALA A 155 -4.98 -4.82 19.24
CA ALA A 155 -6.32 -5.17 19.67
C ALA A 155 -6.71 -4.51 21.01
N VAL A 156 -5.80 -4.43 21.97
CA VAL A 156 -6.03 -3.74 23.25
C VAL A 156 -6.21 -2.23 23.00
N ALA A 157 -5.36 -1.61 22.20
CA ALA A 157 -5.47 -0.19 21.85
C ALA A 157 -6.82 0.10 21.16
N MET A 158 -7.25 -0.76 20.23
CA MET A 158 -8.53 -0.67 19.55
C MET A 158 -9.72 -0.79 20.51
N ALA A 159 -9.67 -1.73 21.47
CA ALA A 159 -10.71 -1.91 22.49
C ALA A 159 -10.87 -0.66 23.38
N ARG A 160 -9.77 0.04 23.69
CA ARG A 160 -9.81 1.30 24.46
C ARG A 160 -10.52 2.45 23.74
N ILE A 161 -10.54 2.45 22.39
CA ILE A 161 -11.30 3.43 21.60
C ILE A 161 -12.81 3.26 21.85
N GLY A 162 -13.28 2.03 22.10
CA GLY A 162 -14.65 1.74 22.51
C GLY A 162 -15.71 1.96 21.43
N ASN A 163 -15.33 2.03 20.14
CA ASN A 163 -16.27 2.19 19.03
C ASN A 163 -16.39 0.88 18.26
N THR A 164 -17.56 0.25 18.30
CA THR A 164 -17.79 -1.08 17.70
C THR A 164 -17.64 -1.09 16.17
N THR A 165 -18.00 0.00 15.49
CA THR A 165 -17.81 0.14 14.04
C THR A 165 -16.32 0.18 13.69
N VAL A 166 -15.54 0.94 14.45
CA VAL A 166 -14.08 0.99 14.29
C VAL A 166 -13.44 -0.36 14.55
N ILE A 167 -13.88 -1.05 15.61
CA ILE A 167 -13.40 -2.41 15.94
C ILE A 167 -13.66 -3.35 14.75
N ALA A 168 -14.88 -3.33 14.19
CA ALA A 168 -15.21 -4.17 13.04
C ALA A 168 -14.34 -3.87 11.81
N LEU A 169 -14.12 -2.58 11.49
CA LEU A 169 -13.29 -2.15 10.36
C LEU A 169 -11.83 -2.60 10.51
N ILE A 170 -11.25 -2.41 11.68
CA ILE A 170 -9.85 -2.78 11.90
C ILE A 170 -9.69 -4.32 11.99
N SER A 171 -10.64 -5.03 12.59
CA SER A 171 -10.63 -6.49 12.59
C SER A 171 -10.75 -7.08 11.17
N GLN A 172 -11.49 -6.41 10.27
CA GLN A 172 -11.58 -6.82 8.87
C GLN A 172 -10.20 -6.80 8.17
N ILE A 173 -9.30 -5.91 8.57
CA ILE A 173 -7.93 -5.86 8.03
C ILE A 173 -7.20 -7.18 8.29
N ALA A 174 -7.25 -7.70 9.52
CA ALA A 174 -6.61 -8.97 9.86
C ALA A 174 -7.17 -10.14 9.04
N ILE A 175 -8.50 -10.17 8.87
CA ILE A 175 -9.16 -11.17 8.01
C ILE A 175 -8.67 -11.05 6.56
N ASP A 176 -8.58 -9.83 6.04
CA ASP A 176 -8.17 -9.60 4.66
C ASP A 176 -6.69 -9.95 4.44
N LEU A 177 -5.80 -9.62 5.39
CA LEU A 177 -4.38 -10.01 5.32
C LEU A 177 -4.22 -11.53 5.21
N VAL A 178 -4.90 -12.30 6.10
CA VAL A 178 -4.85 -13.77 6.05
C VAL A 178 -5.42 -14.30 4.73
N ARG A 179 -6.58 -13.81 4.29
CA ARG A 179 -7.16 -14.20 3.00
C ARG A 179 -6.28 -13.83 1.82
N GLY A 180 -5.61 -12.68 1.87
CA GLY A 180 -4.67 -12.23 0.86
C GLY A 180 -3.47 -13.18 0.74
N GLU A 181 -2.97 -13.69 1.88
CA GLU A 181 -1.89 -14.67 1.91
C GLU A 181 -2.33 -16.00 1.27
N PHE A 182 -3.49 -16.52 1.64
CA PHE A 182 -4.05 -17.72 0.99
C PHE A 182 -4.26 -17.53 -0.52
N LEU A 183 -4.66 -16.34 -0.99
CA LEU A 183 -4.75 -16.06 -2.42
C LEU A 183 -3.36 -16.06 -3.09
N GLN A 184 -2.31 -15.62 -2.41
CA GLN A 184 -0.94 -15.66 -2.93
C GLN A 184 -0.42 -17.08 -3.11
N LEU A 185 -0.80 -18.00 -2.24
CA LEU A 185 -0.42 -19.42 -2.33
C LEU A 185 -1.14 -20.15 -3.48
N GLY A 186 -2.32 -19.67 -3.89
CA GLY A 186 -3.09 -20.21 -5.00
C GLY A 186 -2.70 -19.63 -6.36
N SER A 187 -2.85 -20.42 -7.42
CA SER A 187 -2.76 -19.96 -8.81
C SER A 187 -4.07 -20.25 -9.54
N LYS A 188 -4.42 -19.40 -10.52
CA LYS A 188 -5.59 -19.59 -11.39
C LYS A 188 -5.12 -19.97 -12.79
N GLU A 189 -5.73 -21.02 -13.36
CA GLU A 189 -5.41 -21.47 -14.72
C GLU A 189 -5.93 -20.50 -15.78
N ASN A 190 -7.13 -19.94 -15.57
CA ASN A 190 -7.77 -19.03 -16.51
C ASN A 190 -7.15 -17.62 -16.44
N GLU A 191 -6.67 -17.11 -17.56
CA GLU A 191 -6.03 -15.78 -17.65
C GLU A 191 -6.93 -14.62 -17.18
N ASN A 192 -8.22 -14.65 -17.52
CA ASN A 192 -9.16 -13.61 -17.09
C ASN A 192 -9.40 -13.64 -15.58
N GLU A 193 -9.38 -14.82 -14.98
CA GLU A 193 -9.50 -14.98 -13.54
C GLU A 193 -8.21 -14.56 -12.81
N ARG A 194 -7.03 -14.75 -13.44
CA ARG A 194 -5.73 -14.36 -12.84
C ARG A 194 -5.65 -12.87 -12.57
N PHE A 195 -6.07 -12.03 -13.51
CA PHE A 195 -6.03 -10.58 -13.31
C PHE A 195 -6.98 -10.13 -12.20
N SER A 196 -8.21 -10.66 -12.21
CA SER A 196 -9.19 -10.39 -11.15
C SER A 196 -8.68 -10.85 -9.78
N HIS A 197 -8.11 -12.04 -9.71
CA HIS A 197 -7.49 -12.62 -8.53
C HIS A 197 -6.29 -11.79 -8.03
N TYR A 198 -5.45 -11.29 -8.96
CA TYR A 198 -4.34 -10.41 -8.64
C TYR A 198 -4.80 -9.10 -8.00
N ILE A 199 -5.82 -8.44 -8.54
CA ILE A 199 -6.38 -7.20 -7.96
C ILE A 199 -7.03 -7.48 -6.60
N GLU A 200 -7.73 -8.61 -6.43
CA GLU A 200 -8.29 -9.00 -5.14
C GLU A 200 -7.20 -9.26 -4.08
N LYS A 201 -6.16 -10.00 -4.45
CA LYS A 201 -4.98 -10.22 -3.59
C LYS A 201 -4.33 -8.89 -3.21
N THR A 202 -4.09 -8.00 -4.18
CA THR A 202 -3.50 -6.67 -3.97
C THR A 202 -4.33 -5.82 -3.01
N PHE A 203 -5.65 -5.86 -3.17
CA PHE A 203 -6.54 -5.19 -2.23
C PHE A 203 -6.36 -5.77 -0.81
N LYS A 204 -6.44 -7.08 -0.65
CA LYS A 204 -6.42 -7.72 0.66
C LYS A 204 -5.07 -7.58 1.39
N LYS A 205 -3.96 -7.79 0.71
CA LYS A 205 -2.61 -7.71 1.32
C LYS A 205 -2.15 -6.27 1.58
N THR A 206 -2.54 -5.31 0.75
CA THR A 206 -1.98 -3.95 0.82
C THR A 206 -3.04 -2.87 1.04
N ALA A 207 -4.08 -2.83 0.21
CA ALA A 207 -5.00 -1.71 0.21
C ALA A 207 -6.03 -1.76 1.34
N SER A 208 -6.43 -2.94 1.83
CA SER A 208 -7.43 -3.10 2.89
C SER A 208 -7.01 -2.38 4.18
N LEU A 209 -5.74 -2.47 4.57
CA LEU A 209 -5.20 -1.75 5.73
C LEU A 209 -5.41 -0.23 5.60
N ILE A 210 -5.04 0.33 4.46
CA ILE A 210 -5.15 1.78 4.21
C ILE A 210 -6.62 2.19 4.14
N ALA A 211 -7.44 1.45 3.39
CA ALA A 211 -8.87 1.73 3.20
C ALA A 211 -9.66 1.73 4.53
N ASN A 212 -9.48 0.68 5.32
CA ASN A 212 -10.20 0.55 6.60
C ASN A 212 -9.66 1.52 7.67
N SER A 213 -8.37 1.85 7.67
CA SER A 213 -7.81 2.87 8.57
C SER A 213 -8.35 4.27 8.23
N CYS A 214 -8.42 4.64 6.95
CA CYS A 214 -9.04 5.89 6.49
C CYS A 214 -10.53 5.96 6.88
N LYS A 215 -11.27 4.86 6.67
CA LYS A 215 -12.68 4.78 7.07
C LYS A 215 -12.84 4.87 8.58
N ALA A 216 -11.98 4.23 9.36
CA ALA A 216 -12.04 4.25 10.83
C ALA A 216 -11.87 5.66 11.39
N VAL A 217 -10.90 6.46 10.89
CA VAL A 217 -10.74 7.84 11.34
C VAL A 217 -11.89 8.75 10.89
N SER A 218 -12.52 8.48 9.75
CA SER A 218 -13.70 9.23 9.30
C SER A 218 -14.93 8.93 10.15
N VAL A 219 -15.12 7.68 10.60
CA VAL A 219 -16.18 7.30 11.55
C VAL A 219 -16.02 8.04 12.88
N LEU A 220 -14.78 8.26 13.33
CA LEU A 220 -14.49 9.02 14.54
C LEU A 220 -14.61 10.55 14.33
N ALA A 221 -14.59 11.02 13.08
CA ALA A 221 -14.71 12.44 12.73
C ALA A 221 -16.16 12.91 12.70
N CYS A 222 -17.05 12.15 12.09
CA CYS A 222 -18.44 12.57 11.86
C CYS A 222 -19.38 11.37 11.71
N PRO A 223 -20.70 11.56 11.86
CA PRO A 223 -21.70 10.50 11.69
C PRO A 223 -22.12 10.26 10.23
N ASP A 224 -21.62 11.05 9.25
CA ASP A 224 -22.06 10.98 7.85
C ASP A 224 -21.46 9.76 7.11
N PRO A 225 -22.27 8.76 6.70
CA PRO A 225 -21.80 7.61 5.96
C PRO A 225 -21.16 7.95 4.59
N ALA A 226 -21.54 9.08 3.97
CA ALA A 226 -20.95 9.50 2.70
C ALA A 226 -19.48 9.88 2.88
N VAL A 227 -19.13 10.54 3.98
CA VAL A 227 -17.73 10.86 4.33
C VAL A 227 -16.93 9.57 4.60
N HIS A 228 -17.56 8.58 5.27
CA HIS A 228 -16.94 7.28 5.51
C HIS A 228 -16.61 6.55 4.21
N GLU A 229 -17.50 6.62 3.23
CA GLU A 229 -17.29 5.98 1.92
C GLU A 229 -16.22 6.71 1.11
N ILE A 230 -16.19 8.04 1.11
CA ILE A 230 -15.13 8.84 0.48
C ILE A 230 -13.76 8.43 1.02
N ALA A 231 -13.61 8.36 2.35
CA ALA A 231 -12.37 8.00 3.00
C ALA A 231 -11.94 6.55 2.66
N TYR A 232 -12.90 5.62 2.64
CA TYR A 232 -12.66 4.22 2.26
C TYR A 232 -12.20 4.11 0.81
N GLN A 233 -12.91 4.72 -0.13
CA GLN A 233 -12.60 4.63 -1.56
C GLN A 233 -11.27 5.30 -1.90
N TYR A 234 -10.98 6.44 -1.27
CA TYR A 234 -9.66 7.05 -1.40
C TYR A 234 -8.56 6.09 -0.93
N GLY A 235 -8.68 5.53 0.28
CA GLY A 235 -7.70 4.62 0.85
C GLY A 235 -7.52 3.33 0.03
N LYS A 236 -8.63 2.77 -0.48
CA LYS A 236 -8.62 1.60 -1.37
C LYS A 236 -7.83 1.89 -2.65
N ASN A 237 -8.15 2.98 -3.31
CA ASN A 237 -7.57 3.31 -4.60
C ASN A 237 -6.08 3.65 -4.49
N ILE A 238 -5.68 4.48 -3.51
CA ILE A 238 -4.26 4.80 -3.31
C ILE A 238 -3.47 3.56 -2.85
N GLY A 239 -4.07 2.65 -2.08
CA GLY A 239 -3.45 1.42 -1.63
C GLY A 239 -3.19 0.44 -2.77
N ILE A 240 -4.14 0.28 -3.70
CA ILE A 240 -3.95 -0.53 -4.91
C ILE A 240 -2.87 0.10 -5.80
N ALA A 241 -2.94 1.42 -6.05
CA ALA A 241 -1.93 2.13 -6.84
C ALA A 241 -0.54 1.98 -6.24
N PHE A 242 -0.43 2.06 -4.91
CA PHE A 242 0.83 1.86 -4.19
C PHE A 242 1.45 0.50 -4.50
N GLN A 243 0.68 -0.59 -4.45
CA GLN A 243 1.19 -1.93 -4.76
C GLN A 243 1.54 -2.08 -6.24
N LEU A 244 0.70 -1.55 -7.15
CA LEU A 244 0.98 -1.60 -8.58
C LEU A 244 2.32 -0.93 -8.93
N ILE A 245 2.66 0.18 -8.27
CA ILE A 245 3.95 0.84 -8.45
C ILE A 245 5.08 0.03 -7.80
N ASP A 246 4.88 -0.63 -6.65
CA ASP A 246 5.87 -1.56 -6.11
C ASP A 246 6.20 -2.67 -7.11
N ASP A 247 5.17 -3.25 -7.75
CA ASP A 247 5.34 -4.29 -8.75
C ASP A 247 6.07 -3.78 -10.01
N VAL A 248 5.85 -2.51 -10.41
CA VAL A 248 6.62 -1.84 -11.48
C VAL A 248 8.09 -1.67 -11.08
N LEU A 249 8.33 -1.21 -9.85
CA LEU A 249 9.68 -0.95 -9.35
C LEU A 249 10.52 -2.23 -9.25
N ASP A 250 9.92 -3.40 -9.02
CA ASP A 250 10.63 -4.68 -9.03
C ASP A 250 11.28 -4.99 -10.40
N PHE A 251 10.77 -4.40 -11.49
CA PHE A 251 11.33 -4.53 -12.84
C PHE A 251 12.19 -3.34 -13.27
N THR A 252 12.00 -2.14 -12.74
CA THR A 252 12.61 -0.92 -13.26
C THR A 252 13.74 -0.36 -12.40
N SER A 253 13.79 -0.72 -11.11
CA SER A 253 14.81 -0.21 -10.20
C SER A 253 16.05 -1.11 -10.17
N CYS A 254 17.23 -0.50 -9.99
CA CYS A 254 18.46 -1.25 -9.76
C CYS A 254 18.42 -1.92 -8.39
N ALA A 255 19.03 -3.10 -8.27
CA ALA A 255 19.10 -3.87 -7.02
C ALA A 255 19.61 -3.03 -5.83
N ASP A 256 20.57 -2.16 -6.07
CA ASP A 256 21.16 -1.26 -5.06
C ASP A 256 20.15 -0.21 -4.53
N GLN A 257 19.16 0.18 -5.35
CA GLN A 257 18.14 1.17 -4.96
C GLN A 257 17.00 0.56 -4.15
N LEU A 258 16.59 -0.67 -4.48
CA LEU A 258 15.50 -1.38 -3.81
C LEU A 258 15.90 -2.00 -2.46
N GLY A 259 17.19 -2.27 -2.25
CA GLY A 259 17.65 -3.11 -1.13
C GLY A 259 17.13 -4.55 -1.23
N LYS A 260 16.70 -4.98 -2.43
CA LYS A 260 16.25 -6.34 -2.79
C LYS A 260 16.92 -6.76 -4.10
N PRO A 261 17.11 -8.07 -4.32
CA PRO A 261 17.51 -8.57 -5.64
C PRO A 261 16.47 -8.17 -6.70
N ALA A 262 16.90 -7.80 -7.90
CA ALA A 262 16.00 -7.57 -9.02
C ALA A 262 15.14 -8.82 -9.29
N ALA A 263 13.89 -8.63 -9.74
CA ALA A 263 12.91 -9.69 -9.96
C ALA A 263 12.61 -10.54 -8.70
N ALA A 264 12.52 -9.90 -7.54
CA ALA A 264 12.25 -10.59 -6.28
C ALA A 264 10.93 -11.37 -6.33
N ASP A 265 9.88 -10.77 -6.90
CA ASP A 265 8.57 -11.41 -7.04
C ASP A 265 8.61 -12.65 -7.93
N LEU A 266 9.33 -12.61 -9.07
CA LEU A 266 9.50 -13.77 -9.94
C LEU A 266 10.23 -14.91 -9.23
N LYS A 267 11.25 -14.60 -8.43
CA LYS A 267 11.99 -15.61 -7.63
C LYS A 267 11.13 -16.26 -6.56
N LEU A 268 10.13 -15.56 -6.04
CA LEU A 268 9.12 -16.08 -5.12
C LEU A 268 8.00 -16.84 -5.85
N GLY A 269 8.05 -16.92 -7.18
CA GLY A 269 7.02 -17.60 -7.98
C GLY A 269 5.75 -16.77 -8.17
N LEU A 270 5.84 -15.44 -8.06
CA LEU A 270 4.70 -14.53 -8.10
C LEU A 270 4.59 -13.86 -9.48
N ALA A 271 3.41 -13.95 -10.09
CA ALA A 271 3.05 -13.20 -11.29
C ALA A 271 2.31 -11.92 -10.89
N THR A 272 2.98 -10.78 -11.03
CA THR A 272 2.45 -9.45 -10.71
C THR A 272 1.95 -8.71 -11.96
N GLY A 273 1.44 -7.50 -11.81
CA GLY A 273 0.84 -6.72 -12.88
C GLY A 273 1.64 -6.70 -14.18
N PRO A 274 2.94 -6.34 -14.17
CA PRO A 274 3.77 -6.33 -15.37
C PRO A 274 3.82 -7.67 -16.11
N VAL A 275 3.87 -8.79 -15.39
CA VAL A 275 3.89 -10.13 -15.96
C VAL A 275 2.54 -10.48 -16.58
N LEU A 276 1.44 -10.19 -15.87
CA LEU A 276 0.09 -10.50 -16.34
C LEU A 276 -0.27 -9.71 -17.62
N PHE A 277 0.15 -8.46 -17.73
CA PHE A 277 -0.02 -7.70 -18.96
C PHE A 277 0.91 -8.19 -20.09
N ALA A 278 2.12 -8.62 -19.75
CA ALA A 278 3.07 -9.16 -20.74
C ALA A 278 2.55 -10.46 -21.39
N CYS A 279 1.73 -11.27 -20.69
CA CYS A 279 1.11 -12.49 -21.24
C CYS A 279 0.28 -12.22 -22.50
N GLN A 280 -0.27 -11.01 -22.67
CA GLN A 280 -1.04 -10.66 -23.86
C GLN A 280 -0.17 -10.59 -25.13
N GLN A 281 1.13 -10.33 -24.99
CA GLN A 281 2.09 -10.24 -26.09
C GLN A 281 2.97 -11.50 -26.18
N PHE A 282 3.22 -12.15 -25.05
CA PHE A 282 4.05 -13.34 -24.91
C PHE A 282 3.27 -14.46 -24.20
N PRO A 283 2.41 -15.23 -24.92
CA PRO A 283 1.60 -16.29 -24.33
C PRO A 283 2.40 -17.39 -23.62
N GLU A 284 3.69 -17.55 -23.98
CA GLU A 284 4.61 -18.49 -23.34
C GLU A 284 4.80 -18.23 -21.85
N LEU A 285 4.55 -17.01 -21.39
CA LEU A 285 4.54 -16.67 -19.96
C LEU A 285 3.51 -17.46 -19.16
N ASN A 286 2.42 -17.92 -19.79
CA ASN A 286 1.40 -18.71 -19.11
C ASN A 286 1.97 -19.99 -18.51
N ASP A 287 2.80 -20.70 -19.27
CA ASP A 287 3.45 -21.94 -18.78
C ASP A 287 4.44 -21.64 -17.64
N LEU A 288 5.16 -20.52 -17.72
CA LEU A 288 6.09 -20.10 -16.66
C LEU A 288 5.32 -19.74 -15.37
N ILE A 289 4.19 -19.06 -15.48
CA ILE A 289 3.32 -18.71 -14.35
C ILE A 289 2.76 -19.96 -13.70
N MET A 290 2.25 -20.92 -14.50
CA MET A 290 1.63 -22.15 -13.97
C MET A 290 2.60 -22.99 -13.17
N ARG A 291 3.87 -23.05 -13.55
CA ARG A 291 4.91 -23.74 -12.79
C ARG A 291 5.66 -22.81 -11.82
N ARG A 292 5.16 -21.59 -11.57
CA ARG A 292 5.69 -20.63 -10.60
C ARG A 292 7.19 -20.32 -10.81
N PHE A 293 7.61 -20.23 -12.07
CA PHE A 293 9.00 -19.92 -12.47
C PHE A 293 10.05 -20.85 -11.83
N SER A 294 9.70 -22.13 -11.62
CA SER A 294 10.48 -23.07 -10.81
C SER A 294 11.65 -23.75 -11.55
N LEU A 295 11.68 -23.69 -12.88
CA LEU A 295 12.76 -24.29 -13.65
C LEU A 295 13.92 -23.31 -13.86
N PRO A 296 15.17 -23.83 -13.98
CA PRO A 296 16.32 -22.99 -14.31
C PRO A 296 16.09 -22.16 -15.58
N GLY A 297 16.33 -20.86 -15.50
CA GLY A 297 16.16 -19.93 -16.60
C GLY A 297 14.74 -19.34 -16.77
N ASP A 298 13.75 -19.79 -15.98
CA ASP A 298 12.38 -19.27 -16.08
C ASP A 298 12.29 -17.81 -15.65
N VAL A 299 12.96 -17.46 -14.56
CA VAL A 299 12.97 -16.07 -14.02
C VAL A 299 13.59 -15.11 -15.04
N GLU A 300 14.74 -15.45 -15.60
CA GLU A 300 15.43 -14.66 -16.61
C GLU A 300 14.59 -14.50 -17.88
N ARG A 301 13.94 -15.58 -18.32
CA ARG A 301 13.07 -15.56 -19.50
C ARG A 301 11.85 -14.69 -19.26
N ALA A 302 11.17 -14.84 -18.12
CA ALA A 302 10.03 -14.02 -17.74
C ALA A 302 10.40 -12.54 -17.67
N TRP A 303 11.54 -12.22 -17.05
CA TRP A 303 12.10 -10.88 -17.00
C TRP A 303 12.29 -10.27 -18.40
N GLN A 304 12.90 -11.02 -19.31
CA GLN A 304 13.12 -10.56 -20.69
C GLN A 304 11.80 -10.29 -21.43
N TYR A 305 10.80 -11.18 -21.29
CA TYR A 305 9.50 -10.97 -21.90
C TYR A 305 8.79 -9.71 -21.34
N VAL A 306 8.86 -9.48 -20.03
CA VAL A 306 8.27 -8.27 -19.43
C VAL A 306 8.95 -7.01 -19.96
N LEU A 307 10.29 -6.98 -20.04
CA LEU A 307 11.02 -5.80 -20.56
C LEU A 307 10.79 -5.55 -22.04
N GLN A 308 10.51 -6.59 -22.85
CA GLN A 308 10.19 -6.46 -24.27
C GLN A 308 8.72 -6.12 -24.54
N SER A 309 7.87 -6.25 -23.52
CA SER A 309 6.43 -5.99 -23.60
C SER A 309 6.04 -4.59 -23.14
N ASP A 310 4.75 -4.29 -23.25
CA ASP A 310 4.13 -3.11 -22.64
C ASP A 310 3.72 -3.33 -21.17
N GLY A 311 4.09 -4.43 -20.54
CA GLY A 311 3.61 -4.83 -19.23
C GLY A 311 3.85 -3.80 -18.13
N VAL A 312 5.06 -3.27 -18.04
CA VAL A 312 5.44 -2.20 -17.10
C VAL A 312 4.61 -0.93 -17.36
N ARG A 313 4.49 -0.51 -18.62
CA ARG A 313 3.74 0.69 -19.01
C ARG A 313 2.25 0.56 -18.70
N GLN A 314 1.64 -0.60 -18.99
CA GLN A 314 0.23 -0.86 -18.71
C GLN A 314 -0.07 -0.91 -17.22
N THR A 315 0.83 -1.48 -16.42
CA THR A 315 0.70 -1.49 -14.95
C THR A 315 0.79 -0.08 -14.39
N THR A 316 1.72 0.75 -14.89
CA THR A 316 1.84 2.17 -14.50
C THR A 316 0.58 2.95 -14.88
N TYR A 317 0.01 2.73 -16.06
CA TYR A 317 -1.24 3.36 -16.47
C TYR A 317 -2.42 2.94 -15.58
N LEU A 318 -2.48 1.68 -15.18
CA LEU A 318 -3.49 1.19 -14.25
C LEU A 318 -3.34 1.86 -12.87
N ALA A 319 -2.12 1.99 -12.36
CA ALA A 319 -1.84 2.72 -11.11
C ALA A 319 -2.29 4.17 -11.19
N GLN A 320 -2.02 4.86 -12.32
CA GLN A 320 -2.49 6.23 -12.59
C GLN A 320 -4.02 6.30 -12.56
N SER A 321 -4.71 5.32 -13.13
CA SER A 321 -6.18 5.25 -13.12
C SER A 321 -6.73 5.17 -11.69
N TYR A 322 -6.13 4.34 -10.83
CA TYR A 322 -6.51 4.24 -9.42
C TYR A 322 -6.20 5.55 -8.66
N CYS A 323 -5.05 6.19 -8.90
CA CYS A 323 -4.76 7.50 -8.32
C CYS A 323 -5.77 8.56 -8.75
N ASN A 324 -6.18 8.59 -10.01
CA ASN A 324 -7.21 9.51 -10.50
C ASN A 324 -8.55 9.27 -9.80
N GLN A 325 -8.94 8.02 -9.56
CA GLN A 325 -10.14 7.69 -8.78
C GLN A 325 -10.01 8.15 -7.33
N ALA A 326 -8.86 7.96 -6.69
CA ALA A 326 -8.60 8.47 -5.34
C ALA A 326 -8.76 10.00 -5.27
N VAL A 327 -8.21 10.73 -6.25
CA VAL A 327 -8.35 12.18 -6.36
C VAL A 327 -9.82 12.60 -6.55
N GLN A 328 -10.59 11.88 -7.38
CA GLN A 328 -12.01 12.15 -7.57
C GLN A 328 -12.80 11.98 -6.27
N GLU A 329 -12.51 10.95 -5.49
CA GLU A 329 -13.16 10.71 -4.20
C GLU A 329 -12.81 11.82 -3.19
N ILE A 330 -11.53 12.10 -2.97
CA ILE A 330 -11.12 13.05 -1.93
C ILE A 330 -11.55 14.49 -2.24
N ARG A 331 -11.72 14.86 -3.51
CA ARG A 331 -12.24 16.18 -3.92
C ARG A 331 -13.68 16.42 -3.50
N LYS A 332 -14.43 15.40 -3.11
CA LYS A 332 -15.78 15.55 -2.55
C LYS A 332 -15.79 16.17 -1.14
N LEU A 333 -14.66 16.09 -0.43
CA LEU A 333 -14.48 16.77 0.85
C LEU A 333 -14.25 18.28 0.64
N GLN A 334 -14.54 19.07 1.68
CA GLN A 334 -14.31 20.51 1.69
C GLN A 334 -12.84 20.84 1.32
N PRO A 335 -12.60 21.92 0.52
CA PRO A 335 -11.24 22.38 0.25
C PRO A 335 -10.46 22.70 1.51
N SER A 336 -9.27 22.11 1.63
CA SER A 336 -8.36 22.32 2.77
C SER A 336 -6.93 21.98 2.37
N PRO A 337 -5.91 22.48 3.08
CA PRO A 337 -4.52 22.08 2.88
C PRO A 337 -4.33 20.58 3.04
N GLU A 338 -5.07 19.94 3.95
CA GLU A 338 -5.03 18.51 4.22
C GLU A 338 -5.60 17.70 3.05
N ARG A 339 -6.71 18.16 2.44
CA ARG A 339 -7.22 17.54 1.20
C ARG A 339 -6.22 17.64 0.06
N GLU A 340 -5.60 18.80 -0.13
CA GLU A 340 -4.59 18.98 -1.18
C GLU A 340 -3.34 18.14 -0.90
N ALA A 341 -2.93 17.98 0.36
CA ALA A 341 -1.86 17.07 0.75
C ALA A 341 -2.19 15.60 0.41
N LEU A 342 -3.44 15.16 0.62
CA LEU A 342 -3.89 13.83 0.20
C LEU A 342 -3.84 13.67 -1.34
N ILE A 343 -4.15 14.71 -2.11
CA ILE A 343 -3.99 14.69 -3.57
C ILE A 343 -2.50 14.58 -3.94
N GLN A 344 -1.61 15.35 -3.31
CA GLN A 344 -0.16 15.26 -3.54
C GLN A 344 0.40 13.87 -3.20
N LEU A 345 -0.13 13.19 -2.18
CA LEU A 345 0.30 11.82 -1.88
C LEU A 345 0.05 10.84 -3.04
N THR A 346 -0.98 11.04 -3.86
CA THR A 346 -1.19 10.21 -5.06
C THR A 346 -0.10 10.44 -6.12
N GLU A 347 0.38 11.67 -6.26
CA GLU A 347 1.50 11.99 -7.17
C GLU A 347 2.81 11.40 -6.64
N ILE A 348 3.05 11.49 -5.32
CA ILE A 348 4.22 10.88 -4.68
C ILE A 348 4.23 9.36 -4.89
N VAL A 349 3.08 8.69 -4.78
CA VAL A 349 2.98 7.25 -5.05
C VAL A 349 3.38 6.91 -6.48
N LEU A 350 2.95 7.70 -7.47
CA LEU A 350 3.23 7.45 -8.89
C LEU A 350 4.67 7.76 -9.29
N THR A 351 5.31 8.71 -8.62
CA THR A 351 6.64 9.23 -9.01
C THR A 351 7.77 8.72 -8.13
N ARG A 352 7.48 7.89 -7.13
CA ARG A 352 8.51 7.34 -6.27
C ARG A 352 9.42 6.39 -7.03
N ASP A 353 10.67 6.36 -6.64
CA ASP A 353 11.74 5.51 -7.18
C ASP A 353 12.19 4.41 -6.20
N LYS A 354 11.58 4.37 -5.02
CA LYS A 354 11.76 3.38 -3.96
C LYS A 354 10.66 3.48 -2.86
#